data_15eaf91cb38850c211e664bf899b54dc
#
_entry.id   15eaf91cb38850c211e664bf899b54dc
#
_cell.length_a   1.000
_cell.length_b   1.000
_cell.length_c   1.000
_cell.angle_alpha   90.00
_cell.angle_beta   90.00
_cell.angle_gamma   90.00
#
_symmetry.space_group_name_H-M   'P 1'
#
loop_
_entity.id
_entity.type
_entity.pdbx_description
1 polymer ?
#
loop_
_entity_poly.entity_id
_entity_poly.type
_entity_poly.pdbx_seq_one_letter_code
_entity_poly.pdbx_strand_id
1 'polypeptide(L)'
;IAENATLILPLHRELDQMRETAAGDGKIGTTGRGIGPAYEDKVGRRAIRVQDLKNLDTLGLKVDRILAHHNALRRGLSQPEVSKETLMAELIEVAPKILPFMDVTWDLLDRARKGGKRILFEGAQGALLDVDHGTYPFVTSSNTVAAQAATGSGIGPGALGHILGIAKAYTTRVGSGPFPTEQANDIGERLGQRGH
;
A
#
# COMPACT_ATOMS: atom_id res chain seq x y z
N ILE A 1 14.02 -5.74 2.21
CA ILE A 1 12.84 -5.43 1.39
C ILE A 1 12.48 -6.68 0.62
N ALA A 2 11.19 -7.07 0.61
CA ALA A 2 10.74 -8.23 -0.15
C ALA A 2 10.90 -7.98 -1.67
N GLU A 3 11.50 -8.96 -2.37
CA GLU A 3 11.70 -8.88 -3.83
C GLU A 3 10.39 -8.71 -4.62
N ASN A 4 9.30 -9.27 -4.10
CA ASN A 4 7.97 -9.22 -4.70
C ASN A 4 7.12 -8.02 -4.25
N ALA A 5 7.66 -7.09 -3.45
CA ALA A 5 6.96 -5.88 -3.06
C ALA A 5 6.67 -5.00 -4.29
N THR A 6 5.44 -4.49 -4.38
CA THR A 6 5.03 -3.58 -5.44
C THR A 6 5.58 -2.19 -5.20
N LEU A 7 6.14 -1.57 -6.22
CA LEU A 7 6.57 -0.18 -6.18
C LEU A 7 5.37 0.76 -6.32
N ILE A 8 5.35 1.80 -5.49
CA ILE A 8 4.43 2.92 -5.67
C ILE A 8 5.16 3.94 -6.55
N LEU A 9 4.63 4.16 -7.74
CA LEU A 9 5.21 5.05 -8.74
C LEU A 9 4.55 6.44 -8.63
N PRO A 10 5.19 7.50 -9.16
CA PRO A 10 4.57 8.84 -9.18
C PRO A 10 3.18 8.85 -9.81
N LEU A 11 2.98 8.11 -10.89
CA LEU A 11 1.68 7.98 -11.57
C LEU A 11 0.57 7.42 -10.66
N HIS A 12 0.90 6.58 -9.67
CA HIS A 12 -0.08 6.09 -8.70
C HIS A 12 -0.54 7.21 -7.76
N ARG A 13 0.39 8.04 -7.28
CA ARG A 13 0.08 9.18 -6.41
C ARG A 13 -0.78 10.22 -7.13
N GLU A 14 -0.43 10.50 -8.38
CA GLU A 14 -1.20 11.43 -9.21
C GLU A 14 -2.61 10.90 -9.46
N LEU A 15 -2.77 9.62 -9.78
CA LEU A 15 -4.08 9.01 -9.99
C LEU A 15 -4.93 9.03 -8.71
N ASP A 16 -4.34 8.77 -7.55
CA ASP A 16 -5.01 8.84 -6.25
C ASP A 16 -5.57 10.25 -6.01
N GLN A 17 -4.74 11.27 -6.21
CA GLN A 17 -5.14 12.69 -6.08
C GLN A 17 -6.22 13.09 -7.08
N MET A 18 -6.09 12.67 -8.34
CA MET A 18 -7.10 12.95 -9.38
C MET A 18 -8.47 12.37 -9.02
N ARG A 19 -8.49 11.12 -8.53
CA ARG A 19 -9.74 10.45 -8.12
C ARG A 19 -10.40 11.14 -6.92
N GLU A 20 -9.62 11.45 -5.89
CA GLU A 20 -10.13 12.17 -4.71
C GLU A 20 -10.69 13.56 -5.10
N THR A 21 -10.01 14.27 -6.01
CA THR A 21 -10.48 15.56 -6.50
C THR A 21 -11.78 15.42 -7.32
N ALA A 22 -11.85 14.42 -8.19
CA ALA A 22 -13.03 14.18 -9.03
C ALA A 22 -14.25 13.69 -8.22
N ALA A 23 -14.03 13.02 -7.10
CA ALA A 23 -15.10 12.49 -6.26
C ALA A 23 -15.83 13.57 -5.42
N GLY A 24 -15.25 14.76 -5.24
CA GLY A 24 -15.88 15.84 -4.49
C GLY A 24 -16.31 15.40 -3.07
N ASP A 25 -17.62 15.51 -2.78
CA ASP A 25 -18.17 15.11 -1.47
C ASP A 25 -18.18 13.58 -1.27
N GLY A 26 -18.08 12.79 -2.34
CA GLY A 26 -18.00 11.32 -2.29
C GLY A 26 -16.60 10.77 -2.09
N LYS A 27 -15.60 11.62 -1.80
CA LYS A 27 -14.22 11.19 -1.58
C LYS A 27 -14.09 10.23 -0.39
N ILE A 28 -13.15 9.29 -0.49
CA ILE A 28 -12.81 8.36 0.59
C ILE A 28 -11.98 9.07 1.67
N GLY A 29 -11.26 10.12 1.30
CA GLY A 29 -10.32 10.81 2.18
C GLY A 29 -9.02 10.02 2.31
N THR A 30 -8.46 9.59 1.18
CA THR A 30 -7.19 8.87 1.14
C THR A 30 -6.03 9.78 1.57
N THR A 31 -4.89 9.18 1.88
CA THR A 31 -3.68 9.96 2.20
C THR A 31 -2.99 10.53 0.97
N GLY A 32 -3.51 10.29 -0.25
CA GLY A 32 -2.95 10.76 -1.51
C GLY A 32 -1.57 10.17 -1.84
N ARG A 33 -1.23 9.02 -1.24
CA ARG A 33 0.10 8.38 -1.40
C ARG A 33 0.15 7.34 -2.51
N GLY A 34 -0.95 7.10 -3.22
CA GLY A 34 -1.01 6.16 -4.34
C GLY A 34 -1.12 4.69 -3.94
N ILE A 35 -1.48 4.40 -2.70
CA ILE A 35 -1.58 3.02 -2.18
C ILE A 35 -2.66 2.24 -2.94
N GLY A 36 -3.88 2.81 -3.07
CA GLY A 36 -4.99 2.19 -3.79
C GLY A 36 -4.64 1.84 -5.23
N PRO A 37 -4.21 2.80 -6.06
CA PRO A 37 -3.80 2.55 -7.43
C PRO A 37 -2.67 1.52 -7.58
N ALA A 38 -1.70 1.49 -6.64
CA ALA A 38 -0.64 0.47 -6.66
C ALA A 38 -1.17 -0.94 -6.35
N TYR A 39 -2.16 -1.08 -5.46
CA TYR A 39 -2.86 -2.34 -5.21
C TYR A 39 -3.70 -2.78 -6.40
N GLU A 40 -4.39 -1.87 -7.10
CA GLU A 40 -5.09 -2.17 -8.35
C GLU A 40 -4.13 -2.75 -9.39
N ASP A 41 -2.95 -2.17 -9.54
CA ASP A 41 -1.95 -2.66 -10.47
C ASP A 41 -1.38 -4.02 -10.05
N LYS A 42 -1.18 -4.24 -8.75
CA LYS A 42 -0.77 -5.54 -8.22
C LYS A 42 -1.78 -6.63 -8.59
N VAL A 43 -3.06 -6.42 -8.30
CA VAL A 43 -4.14 -7.38 -8.58
C VAL A 43 -4.40 -7.49 -10.09
N GLY A 44 -4.31 -6.37 -10.81
CA GLY A 44 -4.35 -6.31 -12.29
C GLY A 44 -3.12 -6.93 -12.98
N ARG A 45 -2.13 -7.40 -12.24
CA ARG A 45 -0.92 -8.10 -12.73
C ARG A 45 -0.07 -7.27 -13.69
N ARG A 46 -0.04 -5.95 -13.50
CA ARG A 46 0.77 -5.00 -14.29
C ARG A 46 1.75 -4.21 -13.43
N ALA A 47 1.74 -4.43 -12.11
CA ALA A 47 2.64 -3.75 -11.18
C ALA A 47 4.11 -4.04 -11.49
N ILE A 48 4.95 -3.05 -11.23
CA ILE A 48 6.41 -3.19 -11.18
C ILE A 48 6.78 -3.56 -9.74
N ARG A 49 7.58 -4.61 -9.57
CA ARG A 49 8.05 -5.11 -8.28
C ARG A 49 9.52 -4.75 -8.08
N VAL A 50 9.98 -4.80 -6.84
CA VAL A 50 11.38 -4.51 -6.49
C VAL A 50 12.36 -5.37 -7.31
N GLN A 51 12.08 -6.66 -7.46
CA GLN A 51 12.92 -7.57 -8.26
C GLN A 51 13.06 -7.18 -9.74
N ASP A 52 12.09 -6.45 -10.28
CA ASP A 52 12.10 -6.05 -11.69
C ASP A 52 13.18 -5.01 -12.00
N LEU A 53 13.63 -4.30 -10.96
CA LEU A 53 14.74 -3.34 -11.08
C LEU A 53 16.09 -4.00 -11.42
N LYS A 54 16.21 -5.33 -11.30
CA LYS A 54 17.46 -6.05 -11.62
C LYS A 54 17.77 -6.11 -13.10
N ASN A 55 16.77 -6.06 -13.96
CA ASN A 55 16.93 -6.25 -15.39
C ASN A 55 16.20 -5.16 -16.17
N LEU A 56 16.97 -4.26 -16.77
CA LEU A 56 16.43 -3.08 -17.44
C LEU A 56 15.64 -3.42 -18.72
N ASP A 57 15.98 -4.51 -19.42
CA ASP A 57 15.27 -4.90 -20.64
C ASP A 57 13.83 -5.35 -20.30
N THR A 58 13.70 -6.24 -19.32
CA THR A 58 12.38 -6.71 -18.85
C THR A 58 11.62 -5.59 -18.14
N LEU A 59 12.31 -4.68 -17.44
CA LEU A 59 11.70 -3.51 -16.82
C LEU A 59 11.05 -2.61 -17.87
N GLY A 60 11.75 -2.35 -18.99
CA GLY A 60 11.22 -1.54 -20.07
C GLY A 60 9.89 -2.07 -20.64
N LEU A 61 9.75 -3.38 -20.80
CA LEU A 61 8.49 -4.03 -21.24
C LEU A 61 7.37 -3.89 -20.19
N LYS A 62 7.70 -3.96 -18.90
CA LYS A 62 6.74 -3.75 -17.82
C LYS A 62 6.28 -2.30 -17.72
N VAL A 63 7.20 -1.36 -17.95
CA VAL A 63 6.88 0.07 -18.04
C VAL A 63 5.92 0.33 -19.20
N ASP A 64 6.15 -0.25 -20.38
CA ASP A 64 5.22 -0.12 -21.52
C ASP A 64 3.82 -0.62 -21.15
N ARG A 65 3.74 -1.76 -20.46
CA ARG A 65 2.46 -2.37 -20.06
C ARG A 65 1.70 -1.51 -19.04
N ILE A 66 2.37 -0.98 -18.02
CA ILE A 66 1.71 -0.15 -17.01
C ILE A 66 1.30 1.20 -17.62
N LEU A 67 2.13 1.80 -18.46
CA LEU A 67 1.83 3.07 -19.14
C LEU A 67 0.68 2.93 -20.14
N ALA A 68 0.57 1.82 -20.85
CA ALA A 68 -0.58 1.58 -21.74
C ALA A 68 -1.91 1.70 -20.98
N HIS A 69 -1.98 1.19 -19.75
CA HIS A 69 -3.16 1.31 -18.89
C HIS A 69 -3.33 2.73 -18.34
N HIS A 70 -2.30 3.27 -17.69
CA HIS A 70 -2.40 4.56 -17.03
C HIS A 70 -2.60 5.71 -18.01
N ASN A 71 -1.94 5.69 -19.17
CA ASN A 71 -2.11 6.73 -20.17
C ASN A 71 -3.51 6.67 -20.83
N ALA A 72 -4.13 5.49 -20.95
CA ALA A 72 -5.52 5.39 -21.35
C ALA A 72 -6.47 6.07 -20.34
N LEU A 73 -6.25 5.84 -19.03
CA LEU A 73 -7.01 6.53 -17.98
C LEU A 73 -6.77 8.05 -18.01
N ARG A 74 -5.51 8.47 -18.15
CA ARG A 74 -5.14 9.89 -18.18
C ARG A 74 -5.79 10.61 -19.36
N ARG A 75 -5.82 10.00 -20.55
CA ARG A 75 -6.56 10.55 -21.70
C ARG A 75 -8.04 10.73 -21.38
N GLY A 76 -8.68 9.72 -20.77
CA GLY A 76 -10.08 9.80 -20.36
C GLY A 76 -10.36 10.91 -19.33
N LEU A 77 -9.36 11.26 -18.52
CA LEU A 77 -9.43 12.32 -17.51
C LEU A 77 -8.87 13.67 -18.03
N SER A 78 -8.58 13.79 -19.33
CA SER A 78 -7.98 14.99 -19.93
C SER A 78 -6.67 15.42 -19.27
N GLN A 79 -5.86 14.45 -18.85
CA GLN A 79 -4.55 14.66 -18.21
C GLN A 79 -3.40 14.32 -19.16
N PRO A 80 -2.25 14.97 -19.03
CA PRO A 80 -1.06 14.64 -19.82
C PRO A 80 -0.62 13.19 -19.62
N GLU A 81 -0.15 12.55 -20.68
CA GLU A 81 0.45 11.21 -20.59
C GLU A 81 1.80 11.24 -19.86
N VAL A 82 2.14 10.14 -19.21
CA VAL A 82 3.47 9.92 -18.64
C VAL A 82 4.36 9.28 -19.69
N SER A 83 5.54 9.83 -19.92
CA SER A 83 6.50 9.26 -20.86
C SER A 83 7.24 8.06 -20.25
N LYS A 84 7.59 7.11 -21.12
CA LYS A 84 8.40 5.95 -20.76
C LYS A 84 9.77 6.36 -20.27
N GLU A 85 10.38 7.32 -20.95
CA GLU A 85 11.73 7.82 -20.68
C GLU A 85 11.81 8.41 -19.27
N THR A 86 10.82 9.22 -18.89
CA THR A 86 10.73 9.82 -17.54
C THR A 86 10.63 8.74 -16.47
N LEU A 87 9.69 7.81 -16.61
CA LEU A 87 9.49 6.76 -15.62
C LEU A 87 10.68 5.81 -15.51
N MET A 88 11.30 5.45 -16.65
CA MET A 88 12.51 4.64 -16.67
C MET A 88 13.69 5.34 -15.99
N ALA A 89 13.89 6.65 -16.21
CA ALA A 89 14.96 7.41 -15.59
C ALA A 89 14.82 7.40 -14.05
N GLU A 90 13.62 7.61 -13.52
CA GLU A 90 13.34 7.55 -12.08
C GLU A 90 13.60 6.15 -11.49
N LEU A 91 13.17 5.10 -12.19
CA LEU A 91 13.39 3.73 -11.75
C LEU A 91 14.88 3.34 -11.76
N ILE A 92 15.63 3.77 -12.76
CA ILE A 92 17.08 3.53 -12.86
C ILE A 92 17.81 4.28 -11.74
N GLU A 93 17.43 5.51 -11.44
CA GLU A 93 18.06 6.30 -10.36
C GLU A 93 17.83 5.65 -8.97
N VAL A 94 16.65 5.11 -8.72
CA VAL A 94 16.30 4.54 -7.42
C VAL A 94 16.80 3.11 -7.25
N ALA A 95 16.97 2.35 -8.32
CA ALA A 95 17.35 0.94 -8.29
C ALA A 95 18.59 0.64 -7.43
N PRO A 96 19.74 1.33 -7.60
CA PRO A 96 20.94 1.06 -6.79
C PRO A 96 20.75 1.38 -5.30
N LYS A 97 19.78 2.23 -4.95
CA LYS A 97 19.47 2.59 -3.57
C LYS A 97 18.61 1.50 -2.87
N ILE A 98 17.86 0.73 -3.64
CA ILE A 98 16.88 -0.28 -3.13
C ILE A 98 17.43 -1.69 -3.22
N LEU A 99 18.04 -2.06 -4.34
CA LEU A 99 18.48 -3.43 -4.63
C LEU A 99 19.40 -4.04 -3.56
N PRO A 100 20.32 -3.30 -2.91
CA PRO A 100 21.15 -3.85 -1.85
C PRO A 100 20.37 -4.39 -0.64
N PHE A 101 19.14 -3.92 -0.42
CA PHE A 101 18.28 -4.33 0.69
C PHE A 101 17.23 -5.37 0.28
N MET A 102 17.22 -5.80 -0.98
CA MET A 102 16.25 -6.75 -1.47
C MET A 102 16.62 -8.19 -1.09
N ASP A 103 15.63 -8.96 -0.62
CA ASP A 103 15.81 -10.37 -0.32
C ASP A 103 14.52 -11.17 -0.60
N VAL A 104 14.67 -12.49 -0.70
CA VAL A 104 13.57 -13.46 -0.80
C VAL A 104 12.97 -13.65 0.60
N THR A 105 11.97 -12.83 0.93
CA THR A 105 11.48 -12.69 2.30
C THR A 105 10.96 -13.99 2.91
N TRP A 106 10.23 -14.81 2.15
CA TRP A 106 9.71 -16.08 2.66
C TRP A 106 10.85 -17.05 3.04
N ASP A 107 11.94 -17.09 2.28
CA ASP A 107 13.11 -17.94 2.56
C ASP A 107 13.89 -17.41 3.76
N LEU A 108 14.10 -16.08 3.82
CA LEU A 108 14.73 -15.42 4.97
C LEU A 108 13.99 -15.75 6.28
N LEU A 109 12.66 -15.65 6.26
CA LEU A 109 11.83 -15.93 7.43
C LEU A 109 11.82 -17.43 7.80
N ASP A 110 11.78 -18.32 6.82
CA ASP A 110 11.84 -19.76 7.08
C ASP A 110 13.19 -20.17 7.68
N ARG A 111 14.30 -19.64 7.17
CA ARG A 111 15.63 -19.85 7.77
C ARG A 111 15.72 -19.29 9.18
N ALA A 112 15.19 -18.10 9.42
CA ALA A 112 15.15 -17.50 10.75
C ALA A 112 14.36 -18.37 11.74
N ARG A 113 13.18 -18.85 11.34
CA ARG A 113 12.34 -19.74 12.13
C ARG A 113 13.03 -21.07 12.46
N LYS A 114 13.60 -21.71 11.44
CA LYS A 114 14.37 -22.98 11.62
C LYS A 114 15.59 -22.78 12.51
N GLY A 115 16.19 -21.60 12.48
CA GLY A 115 17.29 -21.21 13.36
C GLY A 115 16.86 -20.77 14.78
N GLY A 116 15.59 -20.97 15.16
CA GLY A 116 15.07 -20.63 16.49
C GLY A 116 14.96 -19.12 16.78
N LYS A 117 14.99 -18.27 15.74
CA LYS A 117 14.83 -16.82 15.91
C LYS A 117 13.37 -16.47 16.24
N ARG A 118 13.20 -15.47 17.10
CA ARG A 118 11.89 -14.86 17.33
C ARG A 118 11.59 -13.88 16.19
N ILE A 119 10.38 -13.97 15.62
CA ILE A 119 9.92 -13.12 14.54
C ILE A 119 8.72 -12.33 15.05
N LEU A 120 8.78 -11.00 14.92
CA LEU A 120 7.66 -10.12 15.18
C LEU A 120 7.09 -9.65 13.84
N PHE A 121 5.80 -9.88 13.64
CA PHE A 121 5.05 -9.30 12.53
C PHE A 121 4.28 -8.10 13.02
N GLU A 122 4.55 -6.94 12.46
CA GLU A 122 3.84 -5.71 12.76
C GLU A 122 2.91 -5.38 11.59
N GLY A 123 1.61 -5.30 11.89
CA GLY A 123 0.61 -4.82 10.95
C GLY A 123 0.52 -3.29 10.94
N ALA A 124 -0.33 -2.79 10.08
CA ALA A 124 -0.64 -1.37 9.98
C ALA A 124 -2.15 -1.16 9.94
N GLN A 125 -2.60 0.08 10.08
CA GLN A 125 -4.01 0.50 10.13
C GLN A 125 -4.78 -0.15 11.30
N GLY A 126 -6.03 -0.59 11.05
CA GLY A 126 -6.88 -1.21 12.05
C GLY A 126 -8.00 -2.01 11.41
N ALA A 127 -8.66 -2.87 12.19
CA ALA A 127 -9.67 -3.81 11.71
C ALA A 127 -10.84 -3.14 10.96
N LEU A 128 -11.26 -1.94 11.38
CA LEU A 128 -12.33 -1.18 10.70
C LEU A 128 -11.90 -0.62 9.34
N LEU A 129 -10.61 -0.64 9.02
CA LEU A 129 -10.06 -0.22 7.73
C LEU A 129 -9.70 -1.41 6.83
N ASP A 130 -9.95 -2.65 7.25
CA ASP A 130 -9.72 -3.84 6.43
C ASP A 130 -10.57 -3.81 5.17
N VAL A 131 -9.98 -4.15 4.02
CA VAL A 131 -10.65 -4.07 2.72
C VAL A 131 -11.88 -4.97 2.63
N ASP A 132 -11.86 -6.12 3.31
CA ASP A 132 -12.96 -7.09 3.26
C ASP A 132 -13.92 -6.99 4.45
N HIS A 133 -13.36 -6.68 5.64
CA HIS A 133 -14.11 -6.74 6.91
C HIS A 133 -14.35 -5.37 7.55
N GLY A 134 -13.80 -4.32 6.97
CA GLY A 134 -13.93 -2.95 7.47
C GLY A 134 -15.21 -2.24 7.00
N THR A 135 -15.23 -0.92 7.18
CA THR A 135 -16.36 -0.04 6.83
C THR A 135 -16.31 0.35 5.34
N TYR A 136 -16.39 -0.62 4.45
CA TYR A 136 -16.34 -0.42 3.01
C TYR A 136 -17.39 0.61 2.54
N PRO A 137 -17.09 1.54 1.61
CA PRO A 137 -15.84 1.70 0.86
C PRO A 137 -14.74 2.51 1.59
N PHE A 138 -14.97 2.96 2.80
CA PHE A 138 -14.06 3.80 3.59
C PHE A 138 -13.02 2.92 4.31
N VAL A 139 -12.19 2.25 3.54
CA VAL A 139 -11.19 1.26 3.99
C VAL A 139 -9.86 1.50 3.29
N THR A 140 -8.79 0.85 3.78
CA THR A 140 -7.53 0.75 3.04
C THR A 140 -7.65 -0.31 1.93
N SER A 141 -6.71 -0.34 1.02
CA SER A 141 -6.71 -1.28 -0.12
C SER A 141 -6.14 -2.66 0.23
N SER A 142 -5.88 -2.93 1.50
CA SER A 142 -5.29 -4.19 1.95
C SER A 142 -6.07 -4.79 3.13
N ASN A 143 -5.85 -6.09 3.37
CA ASN A 143 -6.25 -6.69 4.62
C ASN A 143 -5.35 -6.18 5.76
N THR A 144 -5.96 -5.92 6.91
CA THR A 144 -5.28 -5.43 8.12
C THR A 144 -5.32 -6.44 9.27
N VAL A 145 -6.01 -7.57 9.07
CA VAL A 145 -6.12 -8.65 10.03
C VAL A 145 -4.80 -9.44 10.13
N ALA A 146 -4.58 -10.10 11.27
CA ALA A 146 -3.32 -10.80 11.57
C ALA A 146 -2.92 -11.85 10.51
N ALA A 147 -3.90 -12.48 9.85
CA ALA A 147 -3.65 -13.45 8.77
C ALA A 147 -2.88 -12.86 7.58
N GLN A 148 -2.92 -11.53 7.40
CA GLN A 148 -2.14 -10.84 6.38
C GLN A 148 -0.61 -11.03 6.56
N ALA A 149 -0.14 -11.29 7.77
CA ALA A 149 1.27 -11.62 8.01
C ALA A 149 1.71 -12.85 7.21
N ALA A 150 0.87 -13.89 7.12
CA ALA A 150 1.17 -15.08 6.32
C ALA A 150 1.14 -14.77 4.81
N THR A 151 0.07 -14.17 4.30
CA THR A 151 -0.06 -13.88 2.86
C THR A 151 0.96 -12.84 2.38
N GLY A 152 1.25 -11.82 3.19
CA GLY A 152 2.19 -10.76 2.85
C GLY A 152 3.66 -11.19 2.87
N SER A 153 4.03 -12.05 3.80
CA SER A 153 5.41 -12.53 3.97
C SER A 153 5.72 -13.84 3.23
N GLY A 154 4.67 -14.60 2.86
CA GLY A 154 4.80 -15.89 2.17
C GLY A 154 5.11 -17.08 3.09
N ILE A 155 5.00 -16.90 4.43
CA ILE A 155 5.11 -18.03 5.36
C ILE A 155 3.78 -18.78 5.49
N GLY A 156 3.83 -20.04 5.93
CA GLY A 156 2.61 -20.80 6.21
C GLY A 156 1.83 -20.22 7.40
N PRO A 157 0.48 -20.26 7.38
CA PRO A 157 -0.33 -19.71 8.47
C PRO A 157 -0.05 -20.39 9.83
N GLY A 158 0.34 -21.66 9.84
CA GLY A 158 0.74 -22.37 11.06
C GLY A 158 2.06 -21.88 11.69
N ALA A 159 2.79 -20.99 11.04
CA ALA A 159 3.99 -20.35 11.60
C ALA A 159 3.65 -19.06 12.40
N LEU A 160 2.40 -18.59 12.34
CA LEU A 160 1.94 -17.48 13.18
C LEU A 160 1.72 -17.99 14.60
N GLY A 161 2.38 -17.35 15.54
CA GLY A 161 2.25 -17.67 16.97
C GLY A 161 1.15 -16.84 17.65
N HIS A 162 1.52 -16.25 18.80
CA HIS A 162 0.61 -15.39 19.54
C HIS A 162 0.23 -14.12 18.76
N ILE A 163 -1.04 -13.77 18.78
CA ILE A 163 -1.56 -12.55 18.14
C ILE A 163 -1.90 -11.54 19.23
N LEU A 164 -1.20 -10.40 19.20
CA LEU A 164 -1.44 -9.29 20.11
C LEU A 164 -2.29 -8.24 19.41
N GLY A 165 -3.50 -8.03 19.92
CA GLY A 165 -4.36 -6.93 19.50
C GLY A 165 -4.00 -5.65 20.22
N ILE A 166 -3.81 -4.54 19.49
CA ILE A 166 -3.57 -3.22 20.07
C ILE A 166 -4.85 -2.41 19.96
N ALA A 167 -5.35 -1.94 21.10
CA ALA A 167 -6.49 -1.03 21.17
C ALA A 167 -6.02 0.33 21.69
N LYS A 168 -6.51 1.40 21.07
CA LYS A 168 -6.29 2.75 21.56
C LYS A 168 -7.18 3.02 22.79
N ALA A 169 -6.72 3.89 23.69
CA ALA A 169 -7.52 4.38 24.81
C ALA A 169 -8.75 5.17 24.34
N TYR A 170 -8.65 5.80 23.18
CA TYR A 170 -9.77 6.40 22.44
C TYR A 170 -9.54 6.20 20.94
N THR A 171 -10.61 5.97 20.21
CA THR A 171 -10.53 5.74 18.76
C THR A 171 -10.29 7.03 18.00
N THR A 172 -9.46 6.98 16.98
CA THR A 172 -9.26 8.07 16.01
C THR A 172 -9.52 7.54 14.61
N ARG A 173 -10.02 8.41 13.71
CA ARG A 173 -10.23 8.08 12.31
C ARG A 173 -9.66 9.21 11.43
N VAL A 174 -8.97 8.84 10.35
CA VAL A 174 -8.58 9.73 9.27
C VAL A 174 -9.41 9.34 8.03
N GLY A 175 -9.84 10.34 7.25
CA GLY A 175 -10.71 10.14 6.10
C GLY A 175 -12.18 10.11 6.46
N SER A 176 -13.01 9.88 5.45
CA SER A 176 -14.46 9.81 5.57
C SER A 176 -14.96 8.45 6.08
N GLY A 177 -16.26 8.32 6.29
CA GLY A 177 -16.91 7.08 6.68
C GLY A 177 -17.51 7.12 8.08
N PRO A 178 -18.19 6.04 8.48
CA PRO A 178 -18.92 6.00 9.73
C PRO A 178 -17.99 6.08 10.94
N PHE A 179 -18.33 6.94 11.89
CA PHE A 179 -17.66 7.06 13.16
C PHE A 179 -18.71 7.35 14.27
N PRO A 180 -19.48 6.32 14.68
CA PRO A 180 -20.64 6.51 15.57
C PRO A 180 -20.32 7.09 16.96
N THR A 181 -19.07 6.98 17.38
CA THR A 181 -18.57 7.47 18.69
C THR A 181 -17.83 8.81 18.58
N GLU A 182 -17.95 9.50 17.45
CA GLU A 182 -17.32 10.80 17.26
C GLU A 182 -17.80 11.81 18.31
N GLN A 183 -16.85 12.51 18.90
CA GLN A 183 -17.11 13.54 19.90
C GLN A 183 -16.95 14.92 19.27
N ALA A 184 -18.04 15.48 18.76
CA ALA A 184 -18.08 16.83 18.21
C ALA A 184 -18.28 17.89 19.33
N ASN A 185 -17.40 17.89 20.33
CA ASN A 185 -17.45 18.75 21.51
C ASN A 185 -16.03 19.07 22.01
N ASP A 186 -15.91 19.87 23.07
CA ASP A 186 -14.63 20.28 23.67
C ASP A 186 -13.73 19.08 24.04
N ILE A 187 -14.31 17.93 24.38
CA ILE A 187 -13.55 16.71 24.68
C ILE A 187 -12.90 16.18 23.40
N GLY A 188 -13.66 16.08 22.31
CA GLY A 188 -13.17 15.64 21.01
C GLY A 188 -12.07 16.55 20.46
N GLU A 189 -12.26 17.89 20.57
CA GLU A 189 -11.23 18.85 20.17
C GLU A 189 -9.94 18.69 20.96
N ARG A 190 -10.03 18.54 22.28
CA ARG A 190 -8.86 18.32 23.16
C ARG A 190 -8.16 16.99 22.86
N LEU A 191 -8.91 15.92 22.55
CA LEU A 191 -8.34 14.64 22.13
C LEU A 191 -7.61 14.77 20.79
N GLY A 192 -8.19 15.45 19.81
CA GLY A 192 -7.58 15.73 18.51
C GLY A 192 -6.28 16.52 18.64
N GLN A 193 -6.27 17.59 19.46
CA GLN A 193 -5.09 18.43 19.70
C GLN A 193 -3.94 17.70 20.41
N ARG A 194 -4.23 16.70 21.25
CA ARG A 194 -3.24 15.96 22.03
C ARG A 194 -2.83 14.63 21.38
N GLY A 195 -3.57 14.18 20.37
CA GLY A 195 -3.39 12.89 19.72
C GLY A 195 -2.43 12.89 18.52
N HIS A 196 -1.71 13.96 18.28
CA HIS A 196 -0.73 14.12 17.20
C HIS A 196 0.68 13.83 17.67
#